data_74190f539e1a4b457ae2575dcb8a8197
#
_entry.id   74190f539e1a4b457ae2575dcb8a8197
#
_cell.length_a   1.000
_cell.length_b   1.000
_cell.length_c   1.000
_cell.angle_alpha   90.00
_cell.angle_beta   90.00
_cell.angle_gamma   90.00
#
_symmetry.space_group_name_H-M   'P 1'
#
loop_
_entity.id
_entity.type
_entity.pdbx_description
1 polymer ?
#
loop_
_entity_poly.entity_id
_entity_poly.type
_entity_poly.pdbx_seq_one_letter_code
_entity_poly.pdbx_strand_id
1 'polypeptide(L)'
;MADATALYSAVGSGNITAGHVVSRLVALFGTMEEAEETLTERTAFRTSHRAVKTTDDAGVLVDGIPGISVKLSKCCTPVPGDAIVGYITRTGSVSVHRADCPNAQHLLASNKSREVKVAWASASAAVFLVCIQVEALDRQGLLSDVTQALSEAKVDVISAQVQTLDDRVAISKWAFQIGDPQRLSIVLNSVRKVEGVYDVYRINSV
;
A
#
# COMPACT_ATOMS: atom_id res chain seq x y z
N MET A 1 20.51 7.17 28.07
CA MET A 1 19.78 7.01 26.79
C MET A 1 19.90 8.33 26.05
N ALA A 2 20.57 8.36 24.91
CA ALA A 2 20.66 9.58 24.10
C ALA A 2 19.28 9.80 23.44
N ASP A 3 18.69 10.95 23.69
CA ASP A 3 17.37 11.35 23.21
C ASP A 3 17.48 11.79 21.74
N ALA A 4 16.43 11.55 20.94
CA ALA A 4 16.34 12.01 19.55
C ALA A 4 16.55 13.54 19.43
N THR A 5 16.10 14.28 20.42
CA THR A 5 16.31 15.74 20.53
C THR A 5 17.79 16.12 20.57
N ALA A 6 18.62 15.32 21.26
CA ALA A 6 20.08 15.54 21.32
C ALA A 6 20.73 15.29 19.95
N LEU A 7 20.24 14.30 19.18
CA LEU A 7 20.71 14.04 17.82
C LEU A 7 20.37 15.20 16.86
N TYR A 8 19.13 15.69 16.90
CA TYR A 8 18.73 16.84 16.08
C TYR A 8 19.50 18.10 16.43
N SER A 9 19.77 18.32 17.71
CA SER A 9 20.60 19.45 18.17
C SER A 9 22.05 19.33 17.68
N ALA A 10 22.63 18.12 17.71
CA ALA A 10 23.99 17.86 17.23
C ALA A 10 24.11 18.01 15.71
N VAL A 11 23.10 17.64 14.94
CA VAL A 11 23.05 17.85 13.48
C VAL A 11 22.84 19.33 13.17
N GLY A 12 21.93 20.00 13.86
CA GLY A 12 21.63 21.41 13.67
C GLY A 12 22.78 22.35 14.06
N SER A 13 23.62 21.97 15.03
CA SER A 13 24.84 22.70 15.42
C SER A 13 26.06 22.37 14.56
N GLY A 14 25.95 21.47 13.58
CA GLY A 14 27.03 21.06 12.70
C GLY A 14 28.10 20.15 13.34
N ASN A 15 27.89 19.70 14.59
CA ASN A 15 28.79 18.77 15.27
C ASN A 15 28.76 17.36 14.66
N ILE A 16 27.64 16.99 14.02
CA ILE A 16 27.47 15.75 13.26
C ILE A 16 26.87 16.10 11.91
N THR A 17 27.45 15.62 10.82
CA THR A 17 26.87 15.82 9.48
C THR A 17 25.71 14.86 9.27
N ALA A 18 24.66 15.31 8.56
CA ALA A 18 23.53 14.46 8.19
C ALA A 18 24.00 13.18 7.44
N GLY A 19 25.02 13.30 6.57
CA GLY A 19 25.60 12.15 5.88
C GLY A 19 26.22 11.11 6.83
N HIS A 20 26.85 11.54 7.94
CA HIS A 20 27.38 10.61 8.95
C HIS A 20 26.26 9.87 9.68
N VAL A 21 25.16 10.55 9.99
CA VAL A 21 23.97 9.92 10.61
C VAL A 21 23.37 8.87 9.66
N VAL A 22 23.19 9.22 8.38
CA VAL A 22 22.67 8.31 7.36
C VAL A 22 23.59 7.10 7.19
N SER A 23 24.90 7.30 7.07
CA SER A 23 25.86 6.19 6.94
C SER A 23 25.85 5.26 8.16
N ARG A 24 25.63 5.82 9.37
CA ARG A 24 25.54 5.02 10.60
C ARG A 24 24.24 4.25 10.68
N LEU A 25 23.13 4.85 10.23
CA LEU A 25 21.83 4.17 10.14
C LEU A 25 21.87 3.05 9.12
N VAL A 26 22.44 3.28 7.94
CA VAL A 26 22.65 2.25 6.92
C VAL A 26 23.53 1.10 7.44
N ALA A 27 24.58 1.39 8.23
CA ALA A 27 25.41 0.36 8.83
C ALA A 27 24.70 -0.45 9.94
N LEU A 28 23.69 0.13 10.61
CA LEU A 28 22.94 -0.52 11.69
C LEU A 28 21.69 -1.25 11.19
N PHE A 29 21.07 -0.74 10.13
CA PHE A 29 19.78 -1.23 9.63
C PHE A 29 19.84 -1.84 8.21
N GLY A 30 21.04 -1.90 7.62
CA GLY A 30 21.22 -2.32 6.23
C GLY A 30 21.06 -1.17 5.24
N THR A 31 20.97 -1.50 3.94
CA THR A 31 20.78 -0.51 2.89
C THR A 31 19.48 0.30 3.06
N MET A 32 19.38 1.48 2.45
CA MET A 32 18.15 2.31 2.49
C MET A 32 16.89 1.52 2.14
N GLU A 33 16.99 0.50 1.29
CA GLU A 33 15.91 -0.43 0.94
C GLU A 33 15.47 -1.30 2.13
N GLU A 34 16.41 -1.72 2.99
CA GLU A 34 16.11 -2.48 4.21
C GLU A 34 15.48 -1.58 5.29
N ALA A 35 15.88 -0.31 5.34
CA ALA A 35 15.32 0.68 6.26
C ALA A 35 13.90 1.13 5.85
N GLU A 36 13.61 1.26 4.56
CA GLU A 36 12.26 1.55 4.06
C GLU A 36 11.30 0.39 4.30
N GLU A 37 11.75 -0.85 4.13
CA GLU A 37 10.95 -2.04 4.45
C GLU A 37 10.62 -2.10 5.96
N THR A 38 11.58 -1.73 6.82
CA THR A 38 11.41 -1.70 8.28
C THR A 38 10.61 -0.47 8.75
N LEU A 39 10.74 0.68 8.08
CA LEU A 39 9.99 1.90 8.40
C LEU A 39 8.54 1.82 7.91
N THR A 40 8.28 1.22 6.75
CA THR A 40 6.91 0.95 6.29
C THR A 40 6.18 -0.06 7.19
N GLU A 41 6.89 -0.99 7.82
CA GLU A 41 6.31 -1.86 8.85
C GLU A 41 6.00 -1.12 10.16
N ARG A 42 6.75 -0.08 10.52
CA ARG A 42 6.60 0.66 11.79
C ARG A 42 5.69 1.88 11.71
N THR A 43 5.57 2.52 10.55
CA THR A 43 4.66 3.65 10.31
C THR A 43 3.28 3.22 9.82
N ALA A 44 3.09 1.94 9.49
CA ALA A 44 1.75 1.40 9.32
C ALA A 44 1.01 1.57 10.65
N PHE A 45 0.09 2.52 10.69
CA PHE A 45 -0.88 2.79 11.73
C PHE A 45 -1.03 1.61 12.70
N ARG A 46 -0.74 1.84 13.99
CA ARG A 46 -1.18 0.95 15.07
C ARG A 46 -2.71 1.02 15.21
N THR A 47 -3.42 0.64 14.18
CA THR A 47 -4.76 0.12 14.36
C THR A 47 -4.57 -1.26 14.94
N SER A 48 -5.03 -1.47 16.16
CA SER A 48 -5.14 -2.75 16.81
C SER A 48 -6.17 -3.62 16.08
N HIS A 49 -5.91 -3.90 14.80
CA HIS A 49 -6.58 -4.98 14.11
C HIS A 49 -5.86 -6.25 14.52
N ARG A 50 -6.58 -7.07 15.26
CA ARG A 50 -6.30 -8.46 15.56
C ARG A 50 -5.59 -9.04 14.34
N ALA A 51 -4.29 -9.34 14.49
CA ALA A 51 -3.51 -9.98 13.46
C ALA A 51 -4.27 -11.23 13.02
N VAL A 52 -4.94 -11.12 11.87
CA VAL A 52 -5.40 -12.30 11.16
C VAL A 52 -4.11 -13.02 10.83
N LYS A 53 -3.89 -14.15 11.48
CA LYS A 53 -2.85 -15.11 11.10
C LYS A 53 -3.09 -15.36 9.62
N THR A 54 -2.24 -14.83 8.77
CA THR A 54 -2.15 -15.20 7.37
C THR A 54 -1.51 -16.58 7.32
N THR A 55 -2.29 -17.59 7.64
CA THR A 55 -2.08 -18.92 7.11
C THR A 55 -2.31 -18.80 5.60
N ASP A 56 -1.42 -19.27 4.79
CA ASP A 56 -1.43 -19.72 3.39
C ASP A 56 -2.61 -19.32 2.44
N ASP A 57 -3.39 -18.30 2.79
CA ASP A 57 -4.71 -17.95 2.24
C ASP A 57 -4.71 -16.66 1.43
N ALA A 58 -3.54 -16.19 0.97
CA ALA A 58 -3.49 -15.01 0.08
C ALA A 58 -4.15 -15.28 -1.29
N GLY A 59 -4.62 -16.52 -1.52
CA GLY A 59 -5.24 -16.89 -2.79
C GLY A 59 -4.28 -16.80 -3.97
N VAL A 60 -2.99 -17.00 -3.74
CA VAL A 60 -1.95 -16.95 -4.76
C VAL A 60 -1.21 -18.28 -4.82
N LEU A 61 -1.09 -18.81 -6.02
CA LEU A 61 -0.29 -19.99 -6.33
C LEU A 61 1.12 -19.54 -6.75
N VAL A 62 2.14 -20.18 -6.16
CA VAL A 62 3.54 -19.95 -6.50
C VAL A 62 4.03 -21.16 -7.30
N ASP A 63 4.57 -20.91 -8.48
CA ASP A 63 5.06 -21.96 -9.37
C ASP A 63 6.36 -22.58 -8.81
N GLY A 64 6.37 -23.92 -8.68
CA GLY A 64 7.55 -24.72 -8.35
C GLY A 64 7.95 -24.76 -6.88
N ILE A 65 7.27 -24.11 -5.94
CA ILE A 65 7.64 -24.09 -4.52
C ILE A 65 6.41 -24.32 -3.62
N PRO A 66 6.06 -25.59 -3.31
CA PRO A 66 4.94 -25.88 -2.42
C PRO A 66 5.24 -25.43 -1.00
N GLY A 67 4.23 -24.87 -0.31
CA GLY A 67 4.30 -24.49 1.11
C GLY A 67 5.12 -23.25 1.44
N ILE A 68 5.45 -22.44 0.44
CA ILE A 68 6.11 -21.15 0.68
C ILE A 68 5.12 -20.11 1.20
N SER A 69 5.52 -19.35 2.22
CA SER A 69 4.70 -18.26 2.74
C SER A 69 4.58 -17.13 1.70
N VAL A 70 3.34 -16.70 1.43
CA VAL A 70 3.03 -15.64 0.46
C VAL A 70 2.50 -14.42 1.20
N LYS A 71 3.00 -13.23 0.84
CA LYS A 71 2.53 -11.94 1.36
C LYS A 71 2.14 -11.02 0.22
N LEU A 72 0.92 -10.49 0.26
CA LEU A 72 0.52 -9.41 -0.64
C LEU A 72 1.19 -8.09 -0.21
N SER A 73 1.86 -7.44 -1.15
CA SER A 73 2.60 -6.21 -0.86
C SER A 73 1.68 -5.04 -0.55
N LYS A 74 1.98 -4.33 0.53
CA LYS A 74 1.22 -3.16 0.97
C LYS A 74 1.38 -1.96 0.04
N CYS A 75 2.51 -1.84 -0.67
CA CYS A 75 2.80 -0.71 -1.54
C CYS A 75 1.90 -0.63 -2.78
N CYS A 76 1.28 -1.74 -3.21
CA CYS A 76 0.44 -1.78 -4.42
C CYS A 76 -0.88 -2.55 -4.23
N THR A 77 -1.06 -3.16 -3.04
CA THR A 77 -2.29 -3.85 -2.64
C THR A 77 -2.94 -4.65 -3.79
N PRO A 78 -2.27 -5.72 -4.30
CA PRO A 78 -2.79 -6.49 -5.42
C PRO A 78 -4.09 -7.19 -5.04
N VAL A 79 -5.03 -7.27 -5.99
CA VAL A 79 -6.31 -7.98 -5.84
C VAL A 79 -6.47 -8.98 -6.99
N PRO A 80 -7.26 -10.05 -6.82
CA PRO A 80 -7.55 -10.98 -7.91
C PRO A 80 -8.07 -10.27 -9.15
N GLY A 81 -7.49 -10.62 -10.30
CA GLY A 81 -7.70 -9.93 -11.57
C GLY A 81 -6.58 -8.96 -11.97
N ASP A 82 -5.76 -8.51 -11.03
CA ASP A 82 -4.54 -7.77 -11.38
C ASP A 82 -3.48 -8.72 -11.98
N ALA A 83 -2.69 -8.21 -12.91
CA ALA A 83 -1.44 -8.87 -13.31
C ALA A 83 -0.45 -8.76 -12.14
N ILE A 84 0.08 -9.91 -11.69
CA ILE A 84 0.94 -9.97 -10.52
C ILE A 84 2.32 -10.56 -10.83
N VAL A 85 3.30 -10.16 -10.04
CA VAL A 85 4.67 -10.69 -10.04
C VAL A 85 5.06 -11.07 -8.62
N GLY A 86 5.80 -12.15 -8.48
CA GLY A 86 6.33 -12.62 -7.20
C GLY A 86 7.81 -12.33 -7.07
N TYR A 87 8.23 -11.97 -5.88
CA TYR A 87 9.62 -11.73 -5.53
C TYR A 87 9.98 -12.50 -4.26
N ILE A 88 11.01 -13.35 -4.29
CA ILE A 88 11.49 -14.09 -3.14
C ILE A 88 12.28 -13.15 -2.24
N THR A 89 11.77 -12.92 -1.03
CA THR A 89 12.42 -12.09 -0.02
C THR A 89 13.64 -12.79 0.59
N ARG A 90 14.49 -12.05 1.29
CA ARG A 90 15.64 -12.64 2.01
C ARG A 90 15.22 -13.58 3.13
N THR A 91 14.01 -13.41 3.66
CA THR A 91 13.43 -14.27 4.71
C THR A 91 12.83 -15.57 4.16
N GLY A 92 12.90 -15.81 2.85
CA GLY A 92 12.39 -17.04 2.23
C GLY A 92 10.88 -17.04 2.02
N SER A 93 10.19 -15.89 2.12
CA SER A 93 8.79 -15.72 1.75
C SER A 93 8.67 -15.10 0.34
N VAL A 94 7.52 -15.22 -0.29
CA VAL A 94 7.22 -14.54 -1.57
C VAL A 94 6.40 -13.29 -1.31
N SER A 95 6.93 -12.14 -1.73
CA SER A 95 6.20 -10.89 -1.79
C SER A 95 5.54 -10.77 -3.16
N VAL A 96 4.22 -10.59 -3.18
CA VAL A 96 3.43 -10.49 -4.42
C VAL A 96 3.04 -9.04 -4.66
N HIS A 97 3.41 -8.53 -5.82
CA HIS A 97 3.14 -7.18 -6.25
C HIS A 97 2.28 -7.16 -7.52
N ARG A 98 1.65 -6.04 -7.79
CA ARG A 98 1.10 -5.77 -9.12
C ARG A 98 2.26 -5.60 -10.11
N ALA A 99 2.06 -6.05 -11.35
CA ALA A 99 3.09 -5.96 -12.39
C ALA A 99 3.47 -4.51 -12.76
N ASP A 100 2.55 -3.56 -12.57
CA ASP A 100 2.74 -2.14 -12.81
C ASP A 100 3.33 -1.38 -11.59
N CYS A 101 3.62 -2.07 -10.49
CA CYS A 101 4.14 -1.45 -9.27
C CYS A 101 5.60 -0.98 -9.50
N PRO A 102 5.92 0.32 -9.27
CA PRO A 102 7.28 0.83 -9.42
C PRO A 102 8.29 0.10 -8.53
N ASN A 103 7.89 -0.24 -7.29
CA ASN A 103 8.76 -0.98 -6.36
C ASN A 103 9.08 -2.39 -6.88
N ALA A 104 8.09 -3.09 -7.46
CA ALA A 104 8.31 -4.39 -8.05
C ALA A 104 9.26 -4.31 -9.25
N GLN A 105 9.06 -3.33 -10.13
CA GLN A 105 9.91 -3.11 -11.30
C GLN A 105 11.37 -2.84 -10.89
N HIS A 106 11.56 -2.05 -9.84
CA HIS A 106 12.90 -1.77 -9.29
C HIS A 106 13.55 -3.01 -8.68
N LEU A 107 12.82 -3.78 -7.88
CA LEU A 107 13.30 -5.03 -7.28
C LEU A 107 13.70 -6.05 -8.35
N LEU A 108 12.88 -6.20 -9.40
CA LEU A 108 13.15 -7.13 -10.50
C LEU A 108 14.33 -6.66 -11.38
N ALA A 109 14.48 -5.36 -11.58
CA ALA A 109 15.64 -4.80 -12.29
C ALA A 109 16.95 -5.05 -11.52
N SER A 110 16.91 -4.95 -10.19
CA SER A 110 18.08 -5.17 -9.32
C SER A 110 18.44 -6.64 -9.17
N ASN A 111 17.49 -7.58 -9.22
CA ASN A 111 17.74 -9.00 -8.92
C ASN A 111 16.74 -9.95 -9.60
N LYS A 112 16.86 -10.12 -10.90
CA LYS A 112 16.02 -11.04 -11.71
C LYS A 112 16.00 -12.49 -11.20
N SER A 113 17.06 -12.95 -10.53
CA SER A 113 17.14 -14.33 -10.02
C SER A 113 16.15 -14.64 -8.89
N ARG A 114 15.54 -13.62 -8.30
CA ARG A 114 14.54 -13.75 -7.23
C ARG A 114 13.11 -13.65 -7.73
N GLU A 115 12.91 -13.40 -9.01
CA GLU A 115 11.60 -13.43 -9.62
C GLU A 115 11.02 -14.83 -9.58
N VAL A 116 9.76 -14.95 -9.19
CA VAL A 116 9.02 -16.20 -9.21
C VAL A 116 7.67 -16.00 -9.87
N LYS A 117 7.25 -16.96 -10.66
CA LYS A 117 5.94 -16.93 -11.29
C LYS A 117 4.86 -17.17 -10.26
N VAL A 118 3.89 -16.28 -10.24
CA VAL A 118 2.72 -16.34 -9.36
C VAL A 118 1.44 -16.20 -10.16
N ALA A 119 0.37 -16.82 -9.71
CA ALA A 119 -0.95 -16.73 -10.31
C ALA A 119 -2.02 -16.69 -9.22
N TRP A 120 -3.14 -16.05 -9.49
CA TRP A 120 -4.29 -16.10 -8.60
C TRP A 120 -4.89 -17.50 -8.57
N ALA A 121 -5.22 -17.99 -7.38
CA ALA A 121 -6.01 -19.21 -7.23
C ALA A 121 -7.48 -18.95 -7.62
N SER A 122 -8.15 -19.97 -8.12
CA SER A 122 -9.52 -19.84 -8.65
C SER A 122 -10.58 -19.52 -7.61
N ALA A 123 -10.30 -19.71 -6.32
CA ALA A 123 -11.22 -19.38 -5.23
C ALA A 123 -10.40 -18.96 -4.00
N SER A 124 -10.58 -17.73 -3.56
CA SER A 124 -10.02 -17.21 -2.31
C SER A 124 -11.14 -16.52 -1.54
N ALA A 125 -11.29 -16.88 -0.27
CA ALA A 125 -12.15 -16.17 0.68
C ALA A 125 -11.41 -14.99 1.34
N ALA A 126 -10.29 -14.57 0.78
CA ALA A 126 -9.46 -13.51 1.31
C ALA A 126 -10.13 -12.14 1.18
N VAL A 127 -9.83 -11.27 2.15
CA VAL A 127 -10.23 -9.87 2.12
C VAL A 127 -9.05 -9.04 1.62
N PHE A 128 -9.29 -8.19 0.63
CA PHE A 128 -8.26 -7.41 -0.04
C PHE A 128 -8.37 -5.94 0.33
N LEU A 129 -7.23 -5.33 0.64
CA LEU A 129 -7.13 -3.89 0.84
C LEU A 129 -7.03 -3.19 -0.51
N VAL A 130 -7.83 -2.16 -0.72
CA VAL A 130 -7.80 -1.31 -1.91
C VAL A 130 -7.66 0.14 -1.51
N CYS A 131 -6.79 0.86 -2.22
CA CYS A 131 -6.63 2.30 -2.08
C CYS A 131 -7.05 2.99 -3.38
N ILE A 132 -7.92 4.00 -3.28
CA ILE A 132 -8.34 4.83 -4.41
C ILE A 132 -8.07 6.30 -4.13
N GLN A 133 -7.84 7.06 -5.18
CA GLN A 133 -7.85 8.51 -5.16
C GLN A 133 -9.04 9.02 -5.97
N VAL A 134 -9.70 10.01 -5.39
CA VAL A 134 -10.83 10.71 -6.01
C VAL A 134 -10.42 12.16 -6.19
N GLU A 135 -10.55 12.68 -7.39
CA GLU A 135 -10.31 14.06 -7.75
C GLU A 135 -11.62 14.72 -8.16
N ALA A 136 -11.93 15.83 -7.52
CA ALA A 136 -13.22 16.48 -7.70
C ALA A 136 -13.10 18.01 -7.58
N LEU A 137 -14.07 18.73 -8.12
CA LEU A 137 -14.26 20.15 -7.80
C LEU A 137 -14.83 20.26 -6.38
N ASP A 138 -14.17 21.05 -5.54
CA ASP A 138 -14.60 21.25 -4.17
C ASP A 138 -15.94 21.98 -4.12
N ARG A 139 -16.88 21.41 -3.39
CA ARG A 139 -18.21 21.96 -3.12
C ARG A 139 -18.73 21.50 -1.77
N GLN A 140 -19.70 22.22 -1.26
CA GLN A 140 -20.40 21.81 -0.05
C GLN A 140 -21.09 20.45 -0.27
N GLY A 141 -20.90 19.53 0.69
CA GLY A 141 -21.50 18.20 0.66
C GLY A 141 -20.70 17.14 -0.12
N LEU A 142 -19.64 17.50 -0.87
CA LEU A 142 -18.85 16.56 -1.67
C LEU A 142 -18.39 15.35 -0.86
N LEU A 143 -17.82 15.57 0.32
CA LEU A 143 -17.32 14.48 1.18
C LEU A 143 -18.46 13.56 1.63
N SER A 144 -19.61 14.13 1.96
CA SER A 144 -20.81 13.36 2.33
C SER A 144 -21.26 12.46 1.17
N ASP A 145 -21.34 13.02 -0.04
CA ASP A 145 -21.81 12.29 -1.21
C ASP A 145 -20.85 11.15 -1.60
N VAL A 146 -19.52 11.41 -1.54
CA VAL A 146 -18.52 10.35 -1.77
C VAL A 146 -18.62 9.26 -0.71
N THR A 147 -18.78 9.62 0.57
CA THR A 147 -18.94 8.67 1.66
C THR A 147 -20.22 7.84 1.50
N GLN A 148 -21.30 8.47 1.08
CA GLN A 148 -22.56 7.80 0.80
C GLN A 148 -22.40 6.80 -0.34
N ALA A 149 -21.76 7.18 -1.44
CA ALA A 149 -21.50 6.27 -2.57
C ALA A 149 -20.68 5.05 -2.17
N LEU A 150 -19.67 5.22 -1.30
CA LEU A 150 -18.89 4.10 -0.74
C LEU A 150 -19.74 3.21 0.17
N SER A 151 -20.60 3.79 1.00
CA SER A 151 -21.49 3.07 1.90
C SER A 151 -22.54 2.24 1.11
N GLU A 152 -23.10 2.81 0.06
CA GLU A 152 -24.06 2.11 -0.83
C GLU A 152 -23.36 0.95 -1.57
N ALA A 153 -22.10 1.09 -1.90
CA ALA A 153 -21.27 0.01 -2.46
C ALA A 153 -20.91 -1.08 -1.43
N LYS A 154 -21.29 -0.89 -0.14
CA LYS A 154 -21.08 -1.83 0.98
C LYS A 154 -19.61 -2.23 1.14
N VAL A 155 -18.73 -1.25 1.17
CA VAL A 155 -17.30 -1.41 1.47
C VAL A 155 -16.98 -0.86 2.84
N ASP A 156 -16.06 -1.54 3.56
CA ASP A 156 -15.58 -1.11 4.86
C ASP A 156 -14.41 -0.14 4.68
N VAL A 157 -14.67 1.14 4.93
CA VAL A 157 -13.64 2.19 4.87
C VAL A 157 -12.76 2.11 6.12
N ILE A 158 -11.44 1.93 5.91
CA ILE A 158 -10.44 1.86 6.97
C ILE A 158 -9.85 3.23 7.25
N SER A 159 -9.56 3.99 6.20
CA SER A 159 -9.01 5.34 6.32
C SER A 159 -9.44 6.21 5.16
N ALA A 160 -9.51 7.51 5.44
CA ALA A 160 -9.75 8.54 4.46
C ALA A 160 -8.83 9.73 4.75
N GLN A 161 -8.24 10.28 3.70
CA GLN A 161 -7.50 11.53 3.74
C GLN A 161 -8.12 12.47 2.72
N VAL A 162 -8.45 13.68 3.14
CA VAL A 162 -9.08 14.68 2.27
C VAL A 162 -8.27 15.96 2.34
N GLN A 163 -7.97 16.53 1.18
CA GLN A 163 -7.25 17.78 1.05
C GLN A 163 -7.89 18.60 -0.07
N THR A 164 -8.17 19.87 0.23
CA THR A 164 -8.58 20.84 -0.81
C THR A 164 -7.37 21.71 -1.16
N LEU A 165 -7.11 21.86 -2.44
CA LEU A 165 -6.06 22.71 -2.99
C LEU A 165 -6.61 24.12 -3.24
N ASP A 166 -5.70 25.10 -3.46
CA ASP A 166 -6.04 26.53 -3.61
C ASP A 166 -6.93 26.82 -4.85
N ASP A 167 -6.88 25.95 -5.85
CA ASP A 167 -7.67 26.03 -7.09
C ASP A 167 -9.06 25.38 -7.00
N ARG A 168 -9.54 25.10 -5.78
CA ARG A 168 -10.80 24.42 -5.51
C ARG A 168 -10.84 22.97 -6.02
N VAL A 169 -9.70 22.34 -6.18
CA VAL A 169 -9.59 20.91 -6.44
C VAL A 169 -9.55 20.17 -5.10
N ALA A 170 -10.51 19.29 -4.89
CA ALA A 170 -10.52 18.38 -3.76
C ALA A 170 -9.88 17.03 -4.16
N ILE A 171 -8.84 16.64 -3.44
CA ILE A 171 -8.21 15.33 -3.57
C ILE A 171 -8.55 14.53 -2.33
N SER A 172 -9.19 13.39 -2.50
CA SER A 172 -9.45 12.47 -1.39
C SER A 172 -8.91 11.08 -1.69
N LYS A 173 -8.24 10.49 -0.70
CA LYS A 173 -7.68 9.15 -0.75
C LYS A 173 -8.42 8.27 0.23
N TRP A 174 -8.83 7.11 -0.21
CA TRP A 174 -9.65 6.19 0.54
C TRP A 174 -9.03 4.80 0.54
N ALA A 175 -8.88 4.20 1.72
CA ALA A 175 -8.53 2.80 1.87
C ALA A 175 -9.73 2.05 2.43
N PHE A 176 -10.09 0.95 1.79
CA PHE A 176 -11.20 0.09 2.18
C PHE A 176 -10.93 -1.38 1.88
N GLN A 177 -11.73 -2.25 2.49
CA GLN A 177 -11.63 -3.69 2.27
C GLN A 177 -12.74 -4.19 1.35
N ILE A 178 -12.37 -5.14 0.49
CA ILE A 178 -13.31 -5.87 -0.38
C ILE A 178 -13.08 -7.37 -0.23
N GLY A 179 -14.16 -8.14 -0.12
CA GLY A 179 -14.10 -9.61 -0.17
C GLY A 179 -14.27 -10.17 -1.58
N ASP A 180 -14.84 -9.38 -2.49
CA ASP A 180 -15.07 -9.75 -3.88
C ASP A 180 -14.42 -8.71 -4.81
N PRO A 181 -13.39 -9.11 -5.59
CA PRO A 181 -12.69 -8.21 -6.51
C PRO A 181 -13.60 -7.55 -7.56
N GLN A 182 -14.70 -8.20 -7.95
CA GLN A 182 -15.66 -7.64 -8.91
C GLN A 182 -16.36 -6.38 -8.37
N ARG A 183 -16.47 -6.26 -7.05
CA ARG A 183 -17.02 -5.06 -6.40
C ARG A 183 -16.18 -3.81 -6.61
N LEU A 184 -14.87 -3.96 -6.88
CA LEU A 184 -14.01 -2.80 -7.12
C LEU A 184 -14.50 -1.94 -8.29
N SER A 185 -14.89 -2.56 -9.39
CA SER A 185 -15.44 -1.83 -10.54
C SER A 185 -16.75 -1.12 -10.21
N ILE A 186 -17.58 -1.72 -9.37
CA ILE A 186 -18.84 -1.12 -8.91
C ILE A 186 -18.55 0.10 -8.05
N VAL A 187 -17.62 -0.02 -7.09
CA VAL A 187 -17.19 1.09 -6.23
C VAL A 187 -16.67 2.27 -7.05
N LEU A 188 -15.72 2.01 -7.95
CA LEU A 188 -15.15 3.06 -8.81
C LEU A 188 -16.23 3.76 -9.65
N ASN A 189 -17.16 2.99 -10.21
CA ASN A 189 -18.27 3.55 -11.01
C ASN A 189 -19.29 4.32 -10.15
N SER A 190 -19.55 3.89 -8.92
CA SER A 190 -20.44 4.63 -8.01
C SER A 190 -19.85 5.97 -7.62
N VAL A 191 -18.57 6.01 -7.27
CA VAL A 191 -17.89 7.26 -6.91
C VAL A 191 -17.76 8.21 -8.11
N ARG A 192 -17.50 7.70 -9.33
CA ARG A 192 -17.46 8.51 -10.55
C ARG A 192 -18.77 9.24 -10.88
N LYS A 193 -19.90 8.72 -10.39
CA LYS A 193 -21.21 9.33 -10.61
C LYS A 193 -21.53 10.48 -9.65
N VAL A 194 -20.71 10.66 -8.61
CA VAL A 194 -20.88 11.75 -7.65
C VAL A 194 -20.64 13.09 -8.39
N GLU A 195 -21.56 14.01 -8.22
CA GLU A 195 -21.45 15.33 -8.84
C GLU A 195 -20.16 16.05 -8.40
N GLY A 196 -19.44 16.60 -9.37
CA GLY A 196 -18.17 17.28 -9.14
C GLY A 196 -16.93 16.35 -9.22
N VAL A 197 -17.10 15.05 -9.18
CA VAL A 197 -16.00 14.09 -9.39
C VAL A 197 -15.67 14.00 -10.87
N TYR A 198 -14.41 14.23 -11.22
CA TYR A 198 -13.94 14.14 -12.61
C TYR A 198 -12.95 13.00 -12.82
N ASP A 199 -12.27 12.51 -11.76
CA ASP A 199 -11.44 11.31 -11.87
C ASP A 199 -11.45 10.45 -10.60
N VAL A 200 -11.40 9.13 -10.81
CA VAL A 200 -11.30 8.12 -9.74
C VAL A 200 -10.43 6.98 -10.22
N TYR A 201 -9.34 6.73 -9.52
CA TYR A 201 -8.41 5.67 -9.87
C TYR A 201 -7.77 5.01 -8.65
N ARG A 202 -7.20 3.83 -8.86
CA ARG A 202 -6.44 3.12 -7.81
C ARG A 202 -5.07 3.75 -7.62
N ILE A 203 -4.68 3.87 -6.37
CA ILE A 203 -3.34 4.28 -5.96
C ILE A 203 -2.64 3.15 -5.20
N ASN A 204 -1.33 3.26 -5.08
CA ASN A 204 -0.53 2.21 -4.45
C ASN A 204 -0.63 2.24 -2.91
N SER A 205 -0.81 3.40 -2.31
CA SER A 205 -1.00 3.58 -0.86
C SER A 205 -1.70 4.91 -0.55
N VAL A 206 -2.29 5.02 0.61
CA VAL A 206 -2.89 6.26 1.14
C VAL A 206 -1.84 7.02 1.94
#